data_257132b81aeca1b4417540bac7f182d6
#
_entry.id   257132b81aeca1b4417540bac7f182d6
#
_cell.length_a   1.000
_cell.length_b   1.000
_cell.length_c   1.000
_cell.angle_alpha   90.00
_cell.angle_beta   90.00
_cell.angle_gamma   90.00
#
_symmetry.space_group_name_H-M   'P 1'
#
loop_
_entity.id
_entity.type
_entity.pdbx_description
1 polymer ?
#
loop_
_entity_poly.entity_id
_entity_poly.type
_entity_poly.pdbx_seq_one_letter_code
_entity_poly.pdbx_strand_id
1 'polypeptide(L)'
;MIEVEHLTKRYGGHTAVDDISFTVEDGCIYGLLGPNGAGKSTTMNIITGYISATDGTVKIDGHDIADEPAAAKACIGYLPELPPLYQDMTVQEYLLFVAELKGTRKKADRAAAVEKSAARAGLQGMEHRLIRNLSKGYRQRVGIAAALLGTPKVIILDEPTVGLDPAQMIEIRSLIRDLGKTHTVILSSHILSEVQSVCDRVLIIAHGKLVAQGTPEELAAQLTAKGTITATAQGSRDAVVAAASAVPGLTDVKVTDEKGGEVSFTAVSTAGTDLRGALSLALAQAGCPVLSLSAETMSLEDVFLQLTEAPDAAGETTPEPETQTEEKEANGDDSDL
;
A
#
# COMPACT_ATOMS: atom_id res chain seq x y z
N MET A 1 10.72 1.59 16.36
CA MET A 1 9.24 1.48 16.53
C MET A 1 8.59 2.81 16.15
N ILE A 2 7.42 2.76 15.49
CA ILE A 2 6.58 3.94 15.24
C ILE A 2 5.23 3.70 15.92
N GLU A 3 4.76 4.69 16.65
CA GLU A 3 3.47 4.68 17.33
C GLU A 3 2.63 5.85 16.81
N VAL A 4 1.45 5.55 16.31
CA VAL A 4 0.47 6.51 15.82
C VAL A 4 -0.79 6.35 16.65
N GLU A 5 -1.21 7.41 17.35
CA GLU A 5 -2.35 7.39 18.25
C GLU A 5 -3.33 8.49 17.89
N HIS A 6 -4.57 8.11 17.57
CA HIS A 6 -5.70 8.99 17.29
C HIS A 6 -5.42 10.07 16.22
N LEU A 7 -4.62 9.71 15.21
CA LEU A 7 -4.15 10.63 14.20
C LEU A 7 -5.30 11.13 13.33
N THR A 8 -5.48 12.45 13.32
CA THR A 8 -6.50 13.13 12.52
C THR A 8 -5.89 14.28 11.73
N LYS A 9 -6.27 14.40 10.45
CA LYS A 9 -5.89 15.54 9.60
C LYS A 9 -7.08 16.08 8.85
N ARG A 10 -7.34 17.39 9.06
CA ARG A 10 -8.39 18.13 8.37
C ARG A 10 -7.79 19.26 7.53
N TYR A 11 -8.32 19.43 6.33
CA TYR A 11 -8.01 20.52 5.42
C TYR A 11 -9.31 21.29 5.16
N GLY A 12 -9.53 22.37 5.90
CA GLY A 12 -10.83 23.06 5.87
C GLY A 12 -11.97 22.13 6.28
N GLY A 13 -12.94 21.92 5.39
CA GLY A 13 -14.08 21.02 5.61
C GLY A 13 -13.82 19.54 5.31
N HIS A 14 -12.66 19.21 4.68
CA HIS A 14 -12.33 17.83 4.31
C HIS A 14 -11.45 17.16 5.34
N THR A 15 -11.85 15.96 5.82
CA THR A 15 -11.06 15.12 6.71
C THR A 15 -10.29 14.10 5.86
N ALA A 16 -8.98 14.31 5.72
CA ALA A 16 -8.11 13.43 4.92
C ALA A 16 -7.62 12.21 5.70
N VAL A 17 -7.52 12.31 7.03
CA VAL A 17 -7.21 11.21 7.96
C VAL A 17 -8.12 11.38 9.17
N ASP A 18 -8.80 10.33 9.58
CA ASP A 18 -9.86 10.34 10.58
C ASP A 18 -9.61 9.29 11.64
N ASP A 19 -9.03 9.72 12.76
CA ASP A 19 -8.83 8.93 14.00
C ASP A 19 -8.15 7.57 13.77
N ILE A 20 -7.00 7.54 13.07
CA ILE A 20 -6.25 6.30 12.87
C ILE A 20 -5.24 6.06 13.98
N SER A 21 -5.17 4.80 14.44
CA SER A 21 -4.19 4.36 15.44
C SER A 21 -3.55 3.05 14.98
N PHE A 22 -2.22 2.97 15.00
CA PHE A 22 -1.47 1.76 14.69
C PHE A 22 -0.04 1.84 15.22
N THR A 23 0.59 0.67 15.33
CA THR A 23 2.00 0.56 15.71
C THR A 23 2.77 -0.19 14.63
N VAL A 24 3.98 0.32 14.31
CA VAL A 24 4.95 -0.34 13.43
C VAL A 24 6.08 -0.88 14.27
N GLU A 25 6.19 -2.19 14.32
CA GLU A 25 7.23 -2.90 15.09
C GLU A 25 8.59 -2.80 14.41
N ASP A 26 9.66 -2.90 15.19
CA ASP A 26 11.03 -2.85 14.67
C ASP A 26 11.37 -4.09 13.83
N GLY A 27 12.14 -3.87 12.77
CA GLY A 27 12.66 -4.96 11.92
C GLY A 27 11.64 -5.61 11.00
N CYS A 28 10.50 -4.98 10.77
CA CYS A 28 9.45 -5.43 9.85
C CYS A 28 9.26 -4.47 8.68
N ILE A 29 8.77 -4.99 7.57
CA ILE A 29 8.34 -4.21 6.41
C ILE A 29 6.82 -4.08 6.44
N TYR A 30 6.33 -2.84 6.62
CA TYR A 30 4.91 -2.52 6.61
C TYR A 30 4.51 -1.89 5.28
N GLY A 31 3.42 -2.39 4.70
CA GLY A 31 2.77 -1.81 3.53
C GLY A 31 1.57 -0.95 3.94
N LEU A 32 1.55 0.32 3.55
CA LEU A 32 0.40 1.20 3.68
C LEU A 32 -0.37 1.17 2.36
N LEU A 33 -1.44 0.39 2.31
CA LEU A 33 -2.25 0.14 1.12
C LEU A 33 -3.54 0.97 1.14
N GLY A 34 -3.98 1.43 -0.01
CA GLY A 34 -5.26 2.14 -0.16
C GLY A 34 -5.39 2.78 -1.53
N PRO A 35 -6.61 3.12 -1.98
CA PRO A 35 -6.81 3.84 -3.23
C PRO A 35 -6.21 5.25 -3.20
N ASN A 36 -6.17 5.91 -4.36
CA ASN A 36 -5.76 7.30 -4.43
C ASN A 36 -6.76 8.17 -3.64
N GLY A 37 -6.24 9.12 -2.88
CA GLY A 37 -7.07 9.95 -1.99
C GLY A 37 -7.46 9.30 -0.64
N ALA A 38 -7.09 8.04 -0.37
CA ALA A 38 -7.43 7.37 0.89
C ALA A 38 -6.79 7.96 2.15
N GLY A 39 -5.79 8.86 2.03
CA GLY A 39 -5.08 9.45 3.17
C GLY A 39 -3.65 8.93 3.35
N LYS A 40 -3.14 8.01 2.51
CA LYS A 40 -1.79 7.42 2.63
C LYS A 40 -0.67 8.47 2.69
N SER A 41 -0.53 9.29 1.65
CA SER A 41 0.54 10.30 1.57
C SER A 41 0.37 11.38 2.66
N THR A 42 -0.87 11.69 3.07
CA THR A 42 -1.13 12.57 4.21
C THR A 42 -0.57 11.96 5.51
N THR A 43 -0.85 10.68 5.76
CA THR A 43 -0.34 9.94 6.91
C THR A 43 1.19 9.89 6.90
N MET A 44 1.81 9.54 5.76
CA MET A 44 3.26 9.53 5.59
C MET A 44 3.89 10.90 5.86
N ASN A 45 3.27 11.98 5.33
CA ASN A 45 3.74 13.34 5.52
C ASN A 45 3.68 13.79 6.99
N ILE A 46 2.69 13.30 7.75
CA ILE A 46 2.64 13.59 9.20
C ILE A 46 3.72 12.79 9.94
N ILE A 47 3.87 11.49 9.66
CA ILE A 47 4.89 10.64 10.29
C ILE A 47 6.30 11.19 10.02
N THR A 48 6.56 11.74 8.83
CA THR A 48 7.85 12.35 8.49
C THR A 48 8.01 13.77 9.00
N GLY A 49 6.96 14.34 9.62
CA GLY A 49 6.96 15.72 10.13
C GLY A 49 7.03 16.77 9.02
N TYR A 50 6.58 16.43 7.80
CA TYR A 50 6.45 17.38 6.70
C TYR A 50 5.22 18.29 6.88
N ILE A 51 4.12 17.74 7.41
CA ILE A 51 2.94 18.49 7.85
C ILE A 51 2.58 18.11 9.27
N SER A 52 1.92 19.01 10.01
CA SER A 52 1.42 18.73 11.35
C SER A 52 0.09 18.00 11.31
N ALA A 53 -0.18 17.14 12.28
CA ALA A 53 -1.51 16.60 12.54
C ALA A 53 -2.48 17.73 12.96
N THR A 54 -3.78 17.50 12.81
CA THR A 54 -4.81 18.35 13.42
C THR A 54 -5.06 17.88 14.85
N ASP A 55 -5.03 16.55 15.08
CA ASP A 55 -5.18 15.92 16.39
C ASP A 55 -4.42 14.58 16.41
N GLY A 56 -4.17 14.04 17.60
CA GLY A 56 -3.42 12.81 17.79
C GLY A 56 -1.91 13.02 17.86
N THR A 57 -1.17 11.92 18.08
CA THR A 57 0.28 11.92 18.29
C THR A 57 0.98 10.91 17.39
N VAL A 58 2.23 11.22 17.05
CA VAL A 58 3.13 10.32 16.31
C VAL A 58 4.48 10.28 17.01
N LYS A 59 4.90 9.10 17.46
CA LYS A 59 6.21 8.88 18.06
C LYS A 59 7.08 7.99 17.18
N ILE A 60 8.33 8.39 17.00
CA ILE A 60 9.34 7.66 16.26
C ILE A 60 10.48 7.31 17.20
N ASP A 61 10.68 6.02 17.47
CA ASP A 61 11.69 5.54 18.41
C ASP A 61 11.58 6.21 19.80
N GLY A 62 10.35 6.47 20.24
CA GLY A 62 10.02 7.14 21.50
C GLY A 62 10.02 8.67 21.45
N HIS A 63 10.46 9.31 20.35
CA HIS A 63 10.44 10.76 20.19
C HIS A 63 9.16 11.22 19.50
N ASP A 64 8.42 12.13 20.12
CA ASP A 64 7.25 12.75 19.51
C ASP A 64 7.65 13.69 18.37
N ILE A 65 7.00 13.53 17.20
CA ILE A 65 7.35 14.31 15.99
C ILE A 65 7.02 15.79 16.13
N ALA A 66 6.07 16.16 16.98
CA ALA A 66 5.68 17.54 17.23
C ALA A 66 6.57 18.20 18.29
N ASP A 67 6.86 17.50 19.39
CA ASP A 67 7.60 18.03 20.52
C ASP A 67 9.11 17.93 20.33
N GLU A 68 9.59 16.83 19.75
CA GLU A 68 11.01 16.53 19.54
C GLU A 68 11.36 16.32 18.05
N PRO A 69 11.00 17.23 17.12
CA PRO A 69 11.08 17.00 15.67
C PRO A 69 12.50 16.68 15.18
N ALA A 70 13.52 17.24 15.79
CA ALA A 70 14.92 17.00 15.40
C ALA A 70 15.36 15.57 15.74
N ALA A 71 15.00 15.06 16.92
CA ALA A 71 15.32 13.71 17.36
C ALA A 71 14.52 12.67 16.56
N ALA A 72 13.22 12.87 16.40
CA ALA A 72 12.35 12.00 15.61
C ALA A 72 12.81 11.91 14.13
N LYS A 73 13.07 13.06 13.48
CA LYS A 73 13.56 13.12 12.09
C LYS A 73 14.94 12.49 11.90
N ALA A 74 15.81 12.53 12.91
CA ALA A 74 17.11 11.86 12.85
C ALA A 74 16.97 10.33 12.76
N CYS A 75 15.86 9.77 13.25
CA CYS A 75 15.56 8.34 13.18
C CYS A 75 14.99 7.92 11.82
N ILE A 76 14.63 8.87 10.94
CA ILE A 76 13.90 8.60 9.69
C ILE A 76 14.79 8.82 8.46
N GLY A 77 14.73 7.86 7.52
CA GLY A 77 15.08 8.04 6.13
C GLY A 77 13.83 8.11 5.28
N TYR A 78 13.60 9.19 4.55
CA TYR A 78 12.38 9.39 3.78
C TYR A 78 12.66 9.54 2.28
N LEU A 79 11.91 8.79 1.49
CA LEU A 79 11.82 8.92 0.04
C LEU A 79 10.39 9.32 -0.31
N PRO A 80 10.13 10.57 -0.71
CA PRO A 80 8.81 10.95 -1.23
C PRO A 80 8.58 10.36 -2.63
N GLU A 81 7.33 10.32 -3.08
CA GLU A 81 6.92 9.85 -4.41
C GLU A 81 7.75 10.48 -5.53
N LEU A 82 7.99 11.81 -5.44
CA LEU A 82 8.87 12.55 -6.31
C LEU A 82 10.14 12.93 -5.55
N PRO A 83 11.26 12.21 -5.73
CA PRO A 83 12.50 12.51 -5.04
C PRO A 83 13.00 13.92 -5.37
N PRO A 84 13.32 14.77 -4.38
CA PRO A 84 13.78 16.15 -4.58
C PRO A 84 15.27 16.17 -4.98
N LEU A 85 15.56 15.71 -6.18
CA LEU A 85 16.93 15.56 -6.69
C LEU A 85 17.40 16.82 -7.43
N TYR A 86 18.61 17.29 -7.13
CA TYR A 86 19.26 18.36 -7.88
C TYR A 86 19.84 17.80 -9.18
N GLN A 87 19.14 18.05 -10.28
CA GLN A 87 19.39 17.42 -11.58
C GLN A 87 20.74 17.81 -12.21
N ASP A 88 21.30 18.96 -11.85
CA ASP A 88 22.59 19.44 -12.33
C ASP A 88 23.79 18.98 -11.49
N MET A 89 23.53 18.24 -10.41
CA MET A 89 24.57 17.57 -9.63
C MET A 89 24.82 16.16 -10.16
N THR A 90 26.03 15.65 -9.94
CA THR A 90 26.32 14.23 -10.04
C THR A 90 25.73 13.49 -8.85
N VAL A 91 25.56 12.17 -8.97
CA VAL A 91 25.07 11.32 -7.86
C VAL A 91 25.93 11.52 -6.60
N GLN A 92 27.26 11.52 -6.77
CA GLN A 92 28.20 11.68 -5.66
C GLN A 92 28.08 13.06 -4.99
N GLU A 93 28.03 14.14 -5.77
CA GLU A 93 27.86 15.49 -5.23
C GLU A 93 26.57 15.64 -4.45
N TYR A 94 25.48 15.14 -4.97
CA TYR A 94 24.17 15.17 -4.30
C TYR A 94 24.18 14.37 -2.99
N LEU A 95 24.71 13.16 -3.01
CA LEU A 95 24.76 12.33 -1.78
C LEU A 95 25.71 12.91 -0.73
N LEU A 96 26.85 13.51 -1.13
CA LEU A 96 27.73 14.23 -0.21
C LEU A 96 27.04 15.44 0.43
N PHE A 97 26.28 16.20 -0.37
CA PHE A 97 25.47 17.31 0.12
C PHE A 97 24.42 16.84 1.14
N VAL A 98 23.66 15.77 0.84
CA VAL A 98 22.67 15.23 1.76
C VAL A 98 23.32 14.69 3.04
N ALA A 99 24.48 14.04 2.94
CA ALA A 99 25.22 13.55 4.13
C ALA A 99 25.66 14.70 5.04
N GLU A 100 26.00 15.85 4.47
CA GLU A 100 26.32 17.06 5.23
C GLU A 100 25.10 17.63 5.93
N LEU A 101 23.98 17.74 5.24
CA LEU A 101 22.70 18.19 5.80
C LEU A 101 22.23 17.30 6.95
N LYS A 102 22.46 15.98 6.85
CA LYS A 102 22.16 15.01 7.90
C LYS A 102 23.21 14.97 9.03
N GLY A 103 24.13 15.95 9.10
CA GLY A 103 25.02 16.19 10.22
C GLY A 103 26.34 15.43 10.19
N THR A 104 26.71 14.75 9.09
CA THR A 104 28.01 14.10 8.95
C THR A 104 29.10 15.15 8.64
N ARG A 105 29.73 15.70 9.66
CA ARG A 105 30.61 16.88 9.52
C ARG A 105 31.95 16.57 8.87
N LYS A 106 32.59 15.43 9.18
CA LYS A 106 33.93 15.11 8.69
C LYS A 106 33.88 14.60 7.25
N LYS A 107 34.74 15.15 6.39
CA LYS A 107 34.78 14.80 4.94
C LYS A 107 35.02 13.30 4.69
N ALA A 108 35.90 12.68 5.48
CA ALA A 108 36.18 11.24 5.34
C ALA A 108 34.96 10.39 5.71
N ASP A 109 34.27 10.73 6.81
CA ASP A 109 33.08 10.01 7.24
C ASP A 109 31.92 10.18 6.24
N ARG A 110 31.78 11.37 5.62
CA ARG A 110 30.81 11.61 4.54
C ARG A 110 31.11 10.73 3.31
N ALA A 111 32.36 10.68 2.88
CA ALA A 111 32.75 9.86 1.73
C ALA A 111 32.42 8.38 1.97
N ALA A 112 32.79 7.85 3.15
CA ALA A 112 32.48 6.47 3.51
C ALA A 112 30.98 6.19 3.64
N ALA A 113 30.20 7.13 4.22
CA ALA A 113 28.74 7.00 4.30
C ALA A 113 28.08 7.00 2.92
N VAL A 114 28.54 7.86 2.01
CA VAL A 114 28.03 7.95 0.63
C VAL A 114 28.37 6.68 -0.14
N GLU A 115 29.61 6.19 -0.07
CA GLU A 115 30.02 4.94 -0.71
C GLU A 115 29.16 3.76 -0.25
N LYS A 116 28.96 3.62 1.06
CA LYS A 116 28.11 2.58 1.65
C LYS A 116 26.65 2.69 1.21
N SER A 117 26.06 3.89 1.23
CA SER A 117 24.66 4.09 0.84
C SER A 117 24.44 3.88 -0.65
N ALA A 118 25.37 4.37 -1.49
CA ALA A 118 25.34 4.16 -2.94
C ALA A 118 25.47 2.67 -3.29
N ALA A 119 26.39 1.95 -2.64
CA ALA A 119 26.54 0.51 -2.82
C ALA A 119 25.27 -0.26 -2.47
N ARG A 120 24.64 0.07 -1.33
CA ARG A 120 23.38 -0.57 -0.91
C ARG A 120 22.23 -0.29 -1.86
N ALA A 121 22.18 0.89 -2.46
CA ALA A 121 21.16 1.26 -3.43
C ALA A 121 21.44 0.76 -4.87
N GLY A 122 22.58 0.07 -5.10
CA GLY A 122 22.94 -0.45 -6.42
C GLY A 122 23.34 0.66 -7.42
N LEU A 123 24.08 1.67 -6.95
CA LEU A 123 24.53 2.82 -7.75
C LEU A 123 26.00 2.76 -8.17
N GLN A 124 26.66 1.60 -7.98
CA GLN A 124 28.06 1.44 -8.35
C GLN A 124 28.29 1.76 -9.86
N GLY A 125 29.27 2.58 -10.12
CA GLY A 125 29.59 3.05 -11.48
C GLY A 125 28.70 4.19 -12.00
N MET A 126 27.78 4.70 -11.16
CA MET A 126 26.93 5.83 -11.51
C MET A 126 27.32 7.13 -10.79
N GLU A 127 28.33 7.09 -9.92
CA GLU A 127 28.70 8.14 -8.99
C GLU A 127 28.96 9.49 -9.68
N HIS A 128 29.59 9.46 -10.83
CA HIS A 128 30.00 10.65 -11.61
C HIS A 128 28.99 11.05 -12.70
N ARG A 129 27.86 10.33 -12.80
CA ARG A 129 26.81 10.71 -13.77
C ARG A 129 25.96 11.84 -13.21
N LEU A 130 25.60 12.79 -14.08
CA LEU A 130 24.61 13.81 -13.76
C LEU A 130 23.22 13.15 -13.53
N ILE A 131 22.52 13.57 -12.48
CA ILE A 131 21.23 13.01 -12.08
C ILE A 131 20.19 13.17 -13.21
N ARG A 132 20.21 14.27 -13.97
CA ARG A 132 19.33 14.47 -15.13
C ARG A 132 19.46 13.41 -16.21
N ASN A 133 20.63 12.79 -16.33
CA ASN A 133 20.94 11.77 -17.34
C ASN A 133 20.62 10.34 -16.88
N LEU A 134 20.04 10.18 -15.68
CA LEU A 134 19.65 8.88 -15.13
C LEU A 134 18.21 8.51 -15.56
N SER A 135 17.96 7.20 -15.74
CA SER A 135 16.60 6.69 -15.87
C SER A 135 15.80 6.95 -14.60
N LYS A 136 14.46 6.84 -14.66
CA LYS A 136 13.59 7.02 -13.48
C LYS A 136 13.99 6.06 -12.37
N GLY A 137 14.26 4.78 -12.67
CA GLY A 137 14.69 3.79 -11.67
C GLY A 137 16.01 4.14 -11.00
N TYR A 138 17.00 4.65 -11.74
CA TYR A 138 18.24 5.12 -11.13
C TYR A 138 18.04 6.36 -10.27
N ARG A 139 17.18 7.29 -10.67
CA ARG A 139 16.80 8.44 -9.82
C ARG A 139 16.13 8.00 -8.53
N GLN A 140 15.27 6.98 -8.59
CA GLN A 140 14.65 6.38 -7.41
C GLN A 140 15.71 5.78 -6.46
N ARG A 141 16.70 5.06 -7.01
CA ARG A 141 17.83 4.52 -6.23
C ARG A 141 18.67 5.61 -5.59
N VAL A 142 18.88 6.75 -6.27
CA VAL A 142 19.54 7.92 -5.66
C VAL A 142 18.76 8.46 -4.49
N GLY A 143 17.44 8.54 -4.59
CA GLY A 143 16.56 8.92 -3.50
C GLY A 143 16.62 7.95 -2.32
N ILE A 144 16.62 6.62 -2.59
CA ILE A 144 16.80 5.60 -1.55
C ILE A 144 18.18 5.72 -0.90
N ALA A 145 19.26 5.93 -1.67
CA ALA A 145 20.60 6.14 -1.12
C ALA A 145 20.65 7.36 -0.21
N ALA A 146 19.99 8.46 -0.60
CA ALA A 146 19.88 9.66 0.23
C ALA A 146 19.07 9.40 1.52
N ALA A 147 17.99 8.59 1.45
CA ALA A 147 17.24 8.18 2.63
C ALA A 147 18.10 7.39 3.63
N LEU A 148 19.00 6.53 3.15
CA LEU A 148 19.89 5.71 3.97
C LEU A 148 21.01 6.49 4.69
N LEU A 149 21.33 7.72 4.25
CA LEU A 149 22.32 8.56 4.92
C LEU A 149 21.83 8.96 6.32
N GLY A 150 22.78 9.11 7.25
CA GLY A 150 22.47 9.40 8.65
C GLY A 150 22.13 8.16 9.49
N THR A 151 22.18 6.95 8.92
CA THR A 151 21.91 5.67 9.60
C THR A 151 20.55 5.63 10.32
N PRO A 152 19.44 5.90 9.58
CA PRO A 152 18.11 5.93 10.16
C PRO A 152 17.72 4.54 10.66
N LYS A 153 16.90 4.48 11.72
CA LYS A 153 16.29 3.23 12.19
C LYS A 153 15.08 2.83 11.34
N VAL A 154 14.36 3.84 10.84
CA VAL A 154 13.15 3.70 10.04
C VAL A 154 13.35 4.27 8.65
N ILE A 155 12.91 3.54 7.62
CA ILE A 155 12.91 3.99 6.22
C ILE A 155 11.46 4.09 5.77
N ILE A 156 11.08 5.26 5.29
CA ILE A 156 9.73 5.53 4.77
C ILE A 156 9.84 5.78 3.26
N LEU A 157 9.10 5.01 2.48
CA LEU A 157 9.12 5.04 1.01
C LEU A 157 7.70 5.31 0.50
N ASP A 158 7.47 6.49 -0.09
CA ASP A 158 6.16 6.83 -0.66
C ASP A 158 6.13 6.44 -2.13
N GLU A 159 5.28 5.47 -2.48
CA GLU A 159 5.09 4.92 -3.84
C GLU A 159 6.42 4.60 -4.57
N PRO A 160 7.32 3.79 -4.00
CA PRO A 160 8.70 3.67 -4.49
C PRO A 160 8.85 3.04 -5.88
N THR A 161 7.81 2.42 -6.40
CA THR A 161 7.79 1.68 -7.69
C THR A 161 6.98 2.39 -8.77
N VAL A 162 6.30 3.49 -8.46
CA VAL A 162 5.42 4.20 -9.39
C VAL A 162 6.17 4.63 -10.66
N GLY A 163 5.63 4.19 -11.81
CA GLY A 163 6.12 4.56 -13.15
C GLY A 163 7.49 3.98 -13.50
N LEU A 164 7.89 2.90 -12.84
CA LEU A 164 9.01 2.06 -13.23
C LEU A 164 8.55 0.96 -14.19
N ASP A 165 9.46 0.47 -15.02
CA ASP A 165 9.20 -0.73 -15.81
C ASP A 165 9.25 -2.00 -14.94
N PRO A 166 8.67 -3.14 -15.41
CA PRO A 166 8.58 -4.35 -14.60
C PRO A 166 9.93 -4.88 -14.09
N ALA A 167 11.01 -4.73 -14.85
CA ALA A 167 12.33 -5.18 -14.44
C ALA A 167 12.87 -4.31 -13.29
N GLN A 168 12.75 -2.99 -13.41
CA GLN A 168 13.12 -2.05 -12.37
C GLN A 168 12.27 -2.22 -11.10
N MET A 169 10.98 -2.54 -11.22
CA MET A 169 10.11 -2.84 -10.07
C MET A 169 10.63 -4.05 -9.28
N ILE A 170 11.02 -5.13 -9.95
CA ILE A 170 11.59 -6.33 -9.32
C ILE A 170 12.87 -5.97 -8.55
N GLU A 171 13.74 -5.16 -9.16
CA GLU A 171 14.99 -4.74 -8.53
C GLU A 171 14.77 -3.85 -7.30
N ILE A 172 13.83 -2.89 -7.36
CA ILE A 172 13.49 -2.04 -6.21
C ILE A 172 12.84 -2.86 -5.09
N ARG A 173 11.97 -3.82 -5.42
CA ARG A 173 11.38 -4.74 -4.41
C ARG A 173 12.46 -5.59 -3.72
N SER A 174 13.43 -6.10 -4.47
CA SER A 174 14.56 -6.82 -3.90
C SER A 174 15.38 -5.93 -2.96
N LEU A 175 15.65 -4.69 -3.38
CA LEU A 175 16.34 -3.70 -2.54
C LEU A 175 15.56 -3.42 -1.23
N ILE A 176 14.24 -3.22 -1.30
CA ILE A 176 13.41 -2.98 -0.12
C ILE A 176 13.45 -4.17 0.85
N ARG A 177 13.36 -5.41 0.34
CA ARG A 177 13.51 -6.61 1.17
C ARG A 177 14.87 -6.69 1.87
N ASP A 178 15.95 -6.32 1.17
CA ASP A 178 17.29 -6.29 1.76
C ASP A 178 17.43 -5.18 2.83
N LEU A 179 16.76 -4.05 2.64
CA LEU A 179 16.68 -2.98 3.65
C LEU A 179 15.93 -3.43 4.89
N GLY A 180 14.82 -4.16 4.74
CA GLY A 180 14.02 -4.70 5.85
C GLY A 180 14.80 -5.62 6.79
N LYS A 181 15.87 -6.27 6.32
CA LYS A 181 16.74 -7.09 7.18
C LYS A 181 17.48 -6.31 8.27
N THR A 182 17.61 -4.99 8.12
CA THR A 182 18.42 -4.12 9.00
C THR A 182 17.71 -2.86 9.45
N HIS A 183 16.56 -2.56 8.91
CA HIS A 183 15.76 -1.37 9.21
C HIS A 183 14.30 -1.74 9.31
N THR A 184 13.53 -0.96 10.06
CA THR A 184 12.08 -0.95 9.93
C THR A 184 11.73 -0.18 8.66
N VAL A 185 10.88 -0.73 7.80
CA VAL A 185 10.49 -0.10 6.55
C VAL A 185 9.00 0.11 6.51
N ILE A 186 8.55 1.29 6.13
CA ILE A 186 7.16 1.55 5.74
C ILE A 186 7.18 1.95 4.28
N LEU A 187 6.35 1.32 3.47
CA LEU A 187 6.13 1.74 2.09
C LEU A 187 4.64 1.96 1.82
N SER A 188 4.32 2.99 1.06
CA SER A 188 2.97 3.15 0.52
C SER A 188 2.89 2.50 -0.86
N SER A 189 1.74 1.94 -1.17
CA SER A 189 1.38 1.53 -2.53
C SER A 189 -0.13 1.48 -2.70
N HIS A 190 -0.59 1.67 -3.92
CA HIS A 190 -1.96 1.40 -4.34
C HIS A 190 -2.07 0.05 -5.06
N ILE A 191 -0.95 -0.67 -5.23
CA ILE A 191 -0.88 -1.96 -5.92
C ILE A 191 -0.70 -3.07 -4.90
N LEU A 192 -1.73 -3.90 -4.75
CA LEU A 192 -1.76 -4.96 -3.76
C LEU A 192 -0.68 -6.01 -3.95
N SER A 193 -0.44 -6.45 -5.19
CA SER A 193 0.57 -7.48 -5.50
C SER A 193 2.00 -7.03 -5.13
N GLU A 194 2.26 -5.72 -5.11
CA GLU A 194 3.52 -5.18 -4.61
C GLU A 194 3.65 -5.37 -3.11
N VAL A 195 2.62 -4.96 -2.38
CA VAL A 195 2.57 -5.07 -0.92
C VAL A 195 2.70 -6.54 -0.48
N GLN A 196 1.92 -7.44 -1.09
CA GLN A 196 2.00 -8.89 -0.83
C GLN A 196 3.39 -9.46 -1.06
N SER A 197 4.09 -8.97 -2.09
CA SER A 197 5.39 -9.52 -2.47
C SER A 197 6.54 -9.07 -1.58
N VAL A 198 6.39 -7.98 -0.80
CA VAL A 198 7.50 -7.33 -0.08
C VAL A 198 7.23 -7.18 1.41
N CYS A 199 5.98 -6.96 1.80
CA CYS A 199 5.63 -6.57 3.17
C CYS A 199 5.35 -7.78 4.06
N ASP A 200 5.78 -7.70 5.32
CA ASP A 200 5.46 -8.66 6.37
C ASP A 200 4.07 -8.38 6.94
N ARG A 201 3.68 -7.10 7.02
CA ARG A 201 2.38 -6.65 7.52
C ARG A 201 1.81 -5.54 6.64
N VAL A 202 0.49 -5.43 6.63
CA VAL A 202 -0.25 -4.48 5.80
C VAL A 202 -1.20 -3.67 6.68
N LEU A 203 -1.24 -2.37 6.41
CA LEU A 203 -2.21 -1.41 6.94
C LEU A 203 -3.06 -0.94 5.76
N ILE A 204 -4.37 -1.19 5.78
CA ILE A 204 -5.28 -0.76 4.70
C ILE A 204 -5.99 0.50 5.15
N ILE A 205 -5.81 1.58 4.39
CA ILE A 205 -6.49 2.86 4.61
C ILE A 205 -7.51 3.08 3.49
N ALA A 206 -8.75 3.40 3.87
CA ALA A 206 -9.81 3.82 2.96
C ALA A 206 -10.61 4.96 3.61
N HIS A 207 -10.96 5.98 2.82
CA HIS A 207 -11.73 7.15 3.27
C HIS A 207 -11.16 7.81 4.55
N GLY A 208 -9.83 7.89 4.64
CA GLY A 208 -9.13 8.45 5.79
C GLY A 208 -9.07 7.56 7.03
N LYS A 209 -9.63 6.34 7.01
CA LYS A 209 -9.69 5.43 8.15
C LYS A 209 -8.82 4.20 7.94
N LEU A 210 -8.28 3.67 9.04
CA LEU A 210 -7.64 2.36 9.06
C LEU A 210 -8.74 1.30 9.09
N VAL A 211 -8.95 0.60 7.96
CA VAL A 211 -10.04 -0.37 7.80
C VAL A 211 -9.61 -1.81 8.10
N ALA A 212 -8.33 -2.13 7.95
CA ALA A 212 -7.78 -3.43 8.31
C ALA A 212 -6.28 -3.35 8.55
N GLN A 213 -5.75 -4.25 9.40
CA GLN A 213 -4.32 -4.45 9.62
C GLN A 213 -4.01 -5.90 9.95
N GLY A 214 -2.88 -6.41 9.46
CA GLY A 214 -2.46 -7.79 9.70
C GLY A 214 -1.38 -8.25 8.73
N THR A 215 -1.00 -9.53 8.79
CA THR A 215 -0.22 -10.13 7.71
C THR A 215 -1.08 -10.31 6.46
N PRO A 216 -0.50 -10.44 5.26
CA PRO A 216 -1.27 -10.74 4.04
C PRO A 216 -2.18 -11.97 4.21
N GLU A 217 -1.70 -13.01 4.90
CA GLU A 217 -2.43 -14.25 5.17
C GLU A 217 -3.58 -14.03 6.17
N GLU A 218 -3.35 -13.27 7.25
CA GLU A 218 -4.38 -12.93 8.24
C GLU A 218 -5.52 -12.13 7.59
N LEU A 219 -5.18 -11.15 6.74
CA LEU A 219 -6.15 -10.34 6.03
C LEU A 219 -6.97 -11.17 5.04
N ALA A 220 -6.32 -12.06 4.29
CA ALA A 220 -7.00 -13.01 3.42
C ALA A 220 -7.93 -13.94 4.22
N ALA A 221 -7.50 -14.44 5.38
CA ALA A 221 -8.30 -15.33 6.23
C ALA A 221 -9.50 -14.62 6.89
N GLN A 222 -9.36 -13.38 7.37
CA GLN A 222 -10.43 -12.60 8.01
C GLN A 222 -11.66 -12.40 7.09
N LEU A 223 -11.43 -12.34 5.79
CA LEU A 223 -12.46 -12.10 4.78
C LEU A 223 -12.92 -13.37 4.07
N THR A 224 -12.14 -14.45 4.16
CA THR A 224 -12.55 -15.82 3.78
C THR A 224 -13.60 -16.41 4.74
N ALA A 225 -14.03 -15.66 5.76
CA ALA A 225 -15.13 -16.07 6.64
C ALA A 225 -16.45 -16.36 5.90
N LYS A 226 -16.55 -16.02 4.61
CA LYS A 226 -17.58 -16.45 3.67
C LYS A 226 -16.91 -17.01 2.39
N GLY A 227 -16.26 -18.17 2.51
CA GLY A 227 -15.70 -18.84 1.34
C GLY A 227 -16.82 -19.33 0.42
N THR A 228 -16.78 -18.94 -0.86
CA THR A 228 -17.66 -19.53 -1.86
C THR A 228 -17.06 -20.84 -2.37
N ILE A 229 -17.79 -21.93 -2.22
CA ILE A 229 -17.42 -23.22 -2.80
C ILE A 229 -18.14 -23.35 -4.13
N THR A 230 -17.38 -23.55 -5.21
CA THR A 230 -17.91 -23.90 -6.54
C THR A 230 -17.72 -25.38 -6.78
N ALA A 231 -18.77 -26.08 -7.10
CA ALA A 231 -18.72 -27.50 -7.35
C ALA A 231 -19.56 -27.89 -8.58
N THR A 232 -19.11 -28.95 -9.27
CA THR A 232 -19.89 -29.65 -10.31
C THR A 232 -20.03 -31.10 -9.90
N ALA A 233 -21.25 -31.60 -9.85
CA ALA A 233 -21.56 -32.98 -9.51
C ALA A 233 -22.49 -33.60 -10.55
N GLN A 234 -22.39 -34.90 -10.75
CA GLN A 234 -23.27 -35.68 -11.60
C GLN A 234 -24.51 -36.10 -10.83
N GLY A 235 -25.70 -35.80 -11.34
CA GLY A 235 -26.96 -36.18 -10.70
C GLY A 235 -28.12 -35.26 -11.10
N SER A 236 -29.30 -35.50 -10.49
CA SER A 236 -30.39 -34.56 -10.65
C SER A 236 -30.17 -33.31 -9.80
N ARG A 237 -30.69 -32.18 -10.26
CA ARG A 237 -30.64 -30.90 -9.54
C ARG A 237 -31.08 -31.02 -8.08
N ASP A 238 -32.23 -31.67 -7.86
CA ASP A 238 -32.82 -31.79 -6.54
C ASP A 238 -31.95 -32.64 -5.59
N ALA A 239 -31.33 -33.74 -6.09
CA ALA A 239 -30.45 -34.57 -5.31
C ALA A 239 -29.16 -33.83 -4.92
N VAL A 240 -28.53 -33.11 -5.86
CA VAL A 240 -27.32 -32.34 -5.62
C VAL A 240 -27.56 -31.19 -4.64
N VAL A 241 -28.64 -30.42 -4.82
CA VAL A 241 -29.00 -29.31 -3.92
C VAL A 241 -29.34 -29.82 -2.53
N ALA A 242 -30.10 -30.93 -2.41
CA ALA A 242 -30.44 -31.53 -1.12
C ALA A 242 -29.17 -32.00 -0.38
N ALA A 243 -28.28 -32.69 -1.08
CA ALA A 243 -27.02 -33.15 -0.50
C ALA A 243 -26.11 -31.99 -0.04
N ALA A 244 -25.98 -30.94 -0.85
CA ALA A 244 -25.18 -29.78 -0.51
C ALA A 244 -25.79 -29.00 0.67
N SER A 245 -27.12 -28.83 0.69
CA SER A 245 -27.82 -28.13 1.78
C SER A 245 -27.83 -28.88 3.11
N ALA A 246 -27.58 -30.19 3.08
CA ALA A 246 -27.48 -31.02 4.30
C ALA A 246 -26.14 -30.89 5.01
N VAL A 247 -25.13 -30.26 4.39
CA VAL A 247 -23.79 -30.07 4.99
C VAL A 247 -23.85 -28.94 6.01
N PRO A 248 -23.58 -29.22 7.32
CA PRO A 248 -23.57 -28.19 8.33
C PRO A 248 -22.55 -27.08 8.03
N GLY A 249 -22.97 -25.83 8.06
CA GLY A 249 -22.09 -24.69 7.77
C GLY A 249 -22.06 -24.26 6.31
N LEU A 250 -22.78 -24.94 5.40
CA LEU A 250 -23.05 -24.44 4.04
C LEU A 250 -24.39 -23.72 4.00
N THR A 251 -24.40 -22.59 3.36
CA THR A 251 -25.59 -21.75 3.14
C THR A 251 -25.63 -21.26 1.69
N ASP A 252 -26.76 -20.73 1.25
CA ASP A 252 -26.93 -20.06 -0.04
C ASP A 252 -26.49 -20.94 -1.26
N VAL A 253 -26.97 -22.21 -1.27
CA VAL A 253 -26.68 -23.13 -2.39
C VAL A 253 -27.45 -22.66 -3.63
N LYS A 254 -26.72 -22.21 -4.67
CA LYS A 254 -27.27 -21.72 -5.95
C LYS A 254 -26.75 -22.53 -7.11
N VAL A 255 -27.64 -23.10 -7.91
CA VAL A 255 -27.28 -23.77 -9.17
C VAL A 255 -26.95 -22.70 -10.20
N THR A 256 -25.77 -22.83 -10.81
CA THR A 256 -25.25 -21.90 -11.84
C THR A 256 -25.38 -22.43 -13.25
N ASP A 257 -25.28 -23.74 -13.45
CA ASP A 257 -25.49 -24.38 -14.77
C ASP A 257 -26.01 -25.82 -14.59
N GLU A 258 -26.75 -26.32 -15.61
CA GLU A 258 -27.23 -27.69 -15.64
C GLU A 258 -27.20 -28.19 -17.09
N LYS A 259 -26.35 -29.18 -17.37
CA LYS A 259 -26.19 -29.76 -18.71
C LYS A 259 -25.82 -31.24 -18.62
N GLY A 260 -26.50 -32.07 -19.40
CA GLY A 260 -26.12 -33.47 -19.61
C GLY A 260 -26.13 -34.34 -18.38
N GLY A 261 -26.90 -34.00 -17.33
CA GLY A 261 -26.88 -34.69 -16.04
C GLY A 261 -25.75 -34.22 -15.07
N GLU A 262 -25.07 -33.15 -15.42
CA GLU A 262 -24.11 -32.46 -14.58
C GLU A 262 -24.75 -31.17 -14.04
N VAL A 263 -24.59 -30.92 -12.73
CA VAL A 263 -25.11 -29.76 -12.04
C VAL A 263 -23.93 -29.00 -11.44
N SER A 264 -23.73 -27.76 -11.92
CA SER A 264 -22.78 -26.80 -11.33
C SER A 264 -23.50 -25.90 -10.36
N PHE A 265 -22.92 -25.69 -9.20
CA PHE A 265 -23.51 -24.86 -8.16
C PHE A 265 -22.45 -24.14 -7.33
N THR A 266 -22.86 -23.06 -6.71
CA THR A 266 -22.09 -22.33 -5.69
C THR A 266 -22.76 -22.48 -4.34
N ALA A 267 -21.97 -22.56 -3.28
CA ALA A 267 -22.47 -22.55 -1.90
C ALA A 267 -21.54 -21.69 -1.04
N VAL A 268 -22.11 -20.99 -0.05
CA VAL A 268 -21.35 -20.14 0.87
C VAL A 268 -21.07 -20.91 2.15
N SER A 269 -19.78 -21.03 2.51
CA SER A 269 -19.34 -21.57 3.78
C SER A 269 -19.45 -20.52 4.87
N THR A 270 -20.12 -20.84 5.99
CA THR A 270 -20.12 -20.00 7.19
C THR A 270 -18.92 -20.32 8.05
N ALA A 271 -18.16 -19.29 8.45
CA ALA A 271 -17.08 -19.36 9.45
C ALA A 271 -15.81 -20.13 9.06
N GLY A 272 -15.07 -19.68 8.03
CA GLY A 272 -13.62 -19.97 7.91
C GLY A 272 -13.18 -21.45 7.86
N THR A 273 -14.12 -22.40 7.77
CA THR A 273 -13.85 -23.83 7.75
C THR A 273 -13.87 -24.34 6.33
N ASP A 274 -12.84 -25.07 5.92
CA ASP A 274 -12.82 -25.77 4.64
C ASP A 274 -13.82 -26.93 4.65
N LEU A 275 -14.99 -26.71 4.05
CA LEU A 275 -16.07 -27.69 3.97
C LEU A 275 -16.03 -28.56 2.72
N ARG A 276 -14.99 -28.46 1.86
CA ARG A 276 -14.88 -29.25 0.63
C ARG A 276 -14.93 -30.76 0.91
N GLY A 277 -14.23 -31.22 1.94
CA GLY A 277 -14.24 -32.63 2.31
C GLY A 277 -15.62 -33.12 2.74
N ALA A 278 -16.32 -32.34 3.57
CA ALA A 278 -17.68 -32.67 4.03
C ALA A 278 -18.70 -32.65 2.87
N LEU A 279 -18.59 -31.66 1.97
CA LEU A 279 -19.43 -31.53 0.78
C LEU A 279 -19.20 -32.71 -0.18
N SER A 280 -17.95 -33.04 -0.46
CA SER A 280 -17.61 -34.20 -1.32
C SER A 280 -18.18 -35.49 -0.78
N LEU A 281 -18.08 -35.72 0.54
CA LEU A 281 -18.63 -36.91 1.18
C LEU A 281 -20.16 -36.95 1.11
N ALA A 282 -20.84 -35.84 1.38
CA ALA A 282 -22.30 -35.74 1.31
C ALA A 282 -22.83 -36.02 -0.10
N LEU A 283 -22.21 -35.45 -1.13
CA LEU A 283 -22.54 -35.70 -2.54
C LEU A 283 -22.31 -37.15 -2.93
N ALA A 284 -21.18 -37.75 -2.52
CA ALA A 284 -20.91 -39.15 -2.80
C ALA A 284 -21.91 -40.08 -2.13
N GLN A 285 -22.33 -39.82 -0.88
CA GLN A 285 -23.37 -40.56 -0.18
C GLN A 285 -24.76 -40.46 -0.82
N ALA A 286 -25.05 -39.30 -1.45
CA ALA A 286 -26.27 -39.08 -2.21
C ALA A 286 -26.22 -39.73 -3.62
N GLY A 287 -25.16 -40.41 -4.00
CA GLY A 287 -24.96 -40.99 -5.33
C GLY A 287 -24.70 -39.94 -6.44
N CYS A 288 -24.22 -38.77 -6.04
CA CYS A 288 -23.87 -37.63 -6.93
C CYS A 288 -22.34 -37.47 -7.00
N PRO A 289 -21.63 -38.20 -7.88
CA PRO A 289 -20.17 -38.09 -7.99
C PRO A 289 -19.73 -36.64 -8.26
N VAL A 290 -18.69 -36.20 -7.54
CA VAL A 290 -18.11 -34.85 -7.74
C VAL A 290 -17.17 -34.88 -8.92
N LEU A 291 -17.39 -34.00 -9.89
CA LEU A 291 -16.55 -33.83 -11.08
C LEU A 291 -15.52 -32.70 -10.90
N SER A 292 -15.92 -31.62 -10.24
CA SER A 292 -14.99 -30.57 -9.83
C SER A 292 -15.40 -29.99 -8.48
N LEU A 293 -14.44 -29.55 -7.70
CA LEU A 293 -14.67 -28.95 -6.40
C LEU A 293 -13.52 -27.95 -6.11
N SER A 294 -13.85 -26.67 -6.08
CA SER A 294 -12.93 -25.60 -5.75
C SER A 294 -13.54 -24.70 -4.66
N ALA A 295 -12.72 -24.25 -3.73
CA ALA A 295 -13.09 -23.13 -2.88
C ALA A 295 -12.44 -21.89 -3.49
N GLU A 296 -13.25 -20.90 -3.81
CA GLU A 296 -12.75 -19.58 -4.09
C GLU A 296 -12.42 -18.94 -2.74
N THR A 297 -11.15 -18.93 -2.41
CA THR A 297 -10.65 -18.04 -1.39
C THR A 297 -10.67 -16.65 -2.00
N MET A 298 -11.37 -15.71 -1.35
CA MET A 298 -11.29 -14.31 -1.78
C MET A 298 -9.82 -13.91 -1.84
N SER A 299 -9.43 -13.38 -2.97
CA SER A 299 -8.08 -12.82 -3.09
C SER A 299 -7.99 -11.57 -2.21
N LEU A 300 -6.79 -11.18 -1.78
CA LEU A 300 -6.61 -9.90 -1.11
C LEU A 300 -7.09 -8.72 -1.99
N GLU A 301 -7.19 -8.91 -3.31
CA GLU A 301 -7.78 -7.92 -4.24
C GLU A 301 -9.28 -7.78 -4.03
N ASP A 302 -10.01 -8.88 -3.89
CA ASP A 302 -11.45 -8.87 -3.59
C ASP A 302 -11.72 -8.22 -2.23
N VAL A 303 -10.85 -8.53 -1.26
CA VAL A 303 -10.82 -7.93 0.07
C VAL A 303 -10.63 -6.42 0.00
N PHE A 304 -9.61 -6.01 -0.73
CA PHE A 304 -9.28 -4.60 -0.91
C PHE A 304 -10.43 -3.85 -1.60
N LEU A 305 -11.01 -4.42 -2.65
CA LEU A 305 -12.16 -3.84 -3.34
C LEU A 305 -13.37 -3.72 -2.39
N GLN A 306 -13.72 -4.76 -1.65
CA GLN A 306 -14.84 -4.69 -0.71
C GLN A 306 -14.67 -3.66 0.40
N LEU A 307 -13.44 -3.52 0.93
CA LEU A 307 -13.15 -2.54 1.99
C LEU A 307 -13.08 -1.10 1.46
N THR A 308 -12.78 -0.93 0.17
CA THR A 308 -12.62 0.40 -0.44
C THR A 308 -13.84 0.86 -1.23
N GLU A 309 -14.74 -0.05 -1.66
CA GLU A 309 -15.97 0.24 -2.41
C GLU A 309 -17.23 0.37 -1.52
N ALA A 310 -17.12 0.20 -0.19
CA ALA A 310 -18.25 0.41 0.71
C ALA A 310 -18.78 1.85 0.54
N PRO A 311 -20.03 2.05 0.06
CA PRO A 311 -20.52 3.39 -0.27
C PRO A 311 -20.67 4.21 1.01
N ASP A 312 -20.17 5.44 0.98
CA ASP A 312 -20.59 6.49 1.91
C ASP A 312 -22.11 6.64 1.84
N ALA A 313 -22.80 6.16 2.85
CA ALA A 313 -24.21 6.46 3.07
C ALA A 313 -24.35 7.89 3.64
N ALA A 314 -23.94 8.88 2.90
CA ALA A 314 -24.35 10.28 3.10
C ALA A 314 -23.92 11.09 1.89
N GLY A 315 -24.90 11.59 1.15
CA GLY A 315 -24.67 12.34 -0.07
C GLY A 315 -23.90 13.62 0.15
N GLU A 316 -23.00 13.91 -0.76
CA GLU A 316 -22.60 15.25 -1.10
C GLU A 316 -22.53 15.40 -2.62
N THR A 317 -23.39 16.28 -3.08
CA THR A 317 -23.42 16.82 -4.42
C THR A 317 -22.09 17.49 -4.73
N THR A 318 -21.44 17.02 -5.76
CA THR A 318 -20.28 17.67 -6.39
C THR A 318 -20.69 19.03 -6.92
N PRO A 319 -20.04 20.14 -6.54
CA PRO A 319 -20.22 21.39 -7.25
C PRO A 319 -19.47 21.31 -8.58
N GLU A 320 -20.20 21.51 -9.70
CA GLU A 320 -19.62 21.69 -11.02
C GLU A 320 -18.63 22.86 -11.03
N PRO A 321 -17.53 22.80 -11.79
CA PRO A 321 -16.59 23.90 -11.92
C PRO A 321 -17.27 25.04 -12.71
N GLU A 322 -17.36 26.20 -12.07
CA GLU A 322 -17.80 27.44 -12.72
C GLU A 322 -16.88 27.76 -13.92
N THR A 323 -17.50 27.80 -15.08
CA THR A 323 -16.91 28.25 -16.33
C THR A 323 -16.60 29.74 -16.21
N GLN A 324 -15.34 30.11 -16.13
CA GLN A 324 -14.92 31.52 -16.25
C GLN A 324 -15.15 31.94 -17.68
N THR A 325 -16.13 32.84 -17.83
CA THR A 325 -16.42 33.58 -19.06
C THR A 325 -15.26 34.59 -19.29
N GLU A 326 -14.53 34.39 -20.37
CA GLU A 326 -13.58 35.38 -20.88
C GLU A 326 -14.37 36.61 -21.35
N GLU A 327 -14.23 37.71 -20.66
CA GLU A 327 -14.59 39.05 -21.19
C GLU A 327 -13.53 39.47 -22.21
N LYS A 328 -13.97 39.56 -23.47
CA LYS A 328 -13.25 40.20 -24.55
C LYS A 328 -13.34 41.72 -24.32
N GLU A 329 -12.24 42.35 -23.92
CA GLU A 329 -12.08 43.79 -24.11
C GLU A 329 -11.80 44.09 -25.57
N ALA A 330 -12.70 44.91 -26.12
CA ALA A 330 -12.63 45.45 -27.46
C ALA A 330 -11.58 46.58 -27.56
N ASN A 331 -10.76 46.51 -28.61
CA ASN A 331 -9.91 47.59 -29.08
C ASN A 331 -10.69 48.89 -29.27
N GLY A 332 -10.20 49.95 -28.65
CA GLY A 332 -10.43 51.32 -29.00
C GLY A 332 -9.11 51.97 -29.38
N ASP A 333 -8.92 52.12 -30.67
CA ASP A 333 -7.94 52.98 -31.32
C ASP A 333 -8.24 54.45 -30.92
N ASP A 334 -7.27 55.19 -30.44
CA ASP A 334 -7.14 56.61 -30.85
C ASP A 334 -5.70 57.12 -30.65
N SER A 335 -5.23 57.70 -31.75
CA SER A 335 -4.01 58.43 -31.99
C SER A 335 -3.93 59.72 -31.14
N ASP A 336 -2.72 60.14 -30.91
CA ASP A 336 -2.12 61.46 -30.88
C ASP A 336 -1.29 61.82 -29.63
N LEU A 337 -0.08 62.13 -30.00
CA LEU A 337 1.02 62.93 -29.39
C LEU A 337 2.16 62.12 -28.80
#